data_04792212037e68c7e3c7b80df81a3946
#
_entry.id   04792212037e68c7e3c7b80df81a3946
#
_cell.length_a   1.000
_cell.length_b   1.000
_cell.length_c   1.000
_cell.angle_alpha   90.00
_cell.angle_beta   90.00
_cell.angle_gamma   90.00
#
_symmetry.space_group_name_H-M   'P 1'
#
loop_
_entity.id
_entity.type
_entity.pdbx_description
1 polymer ?
#
loop_
_entity_poly.entity_id
_entity_poly.type
_entity_poly.pdbx_seq_one_letter_code
_entity_poly.pdbx_strand_id
1 'polypeptide(L)'
;MLIVQDILRTYLPSAEVWAYGSRVNGDYYDASDLDLVVRQPDNLKQRQSKLDDVVEAFSDSNLPIIVQIVDWAAISSDFHAEIIANYVVVQSAIHTV
;
A
#
# COMPACT_ATOMS: atom_id res chain seq x y z
N MET A 1 -3.89 -7.12 10.21
CA MET A 1 -4.21 -6.61 8.87
C MET A 1 -5.45 -5.70 8.84
N LEU A 2 -6.42 -5.89 9.75
CA LEU A 2 -7.62 -5.05 9.78
C LEU A 2 -7.31 -3.57 10.02
N ILE A 3 -6.36 -3.27 10.89
CA ILE A 3 -5.97 -1.87 11.16
C ILE A 3 -5.39 -1.23 9.89
N VAL A 4 -4.56 -1.96 9.18
CA VAL A 4 -3.97 -1.49 7.93
C VAL A 4 -5.06 -1.18 6.90
N GLN A 5 -6.01 -2.10 6.73
CA GLN A 5 -7.10 -1.92 5.78
C GLN A 5 -8.02 -0.77 6.17
N ASP A 6 -8.29 -0.61 7.47
CA ASP A 6 -9.12 0.49 7.95
C ASP A 6 -8.49 1.85 7.64
N ILE A 7 -7.19 1.98 7.89
CA ILE A 7 -6.47 3.22 7.61
C ILE A 7 -6.47 3.53 6.11
N LEU A 8 -6.18 2.52 5.29
CA LEU A 8 -6.16 2.70 3.84
C LEU A 8 -7.53 3.11 3.31
N ARG A 9 -8.58 2.47 3.80
CA ARG A 9 -9.94 2.77 3.36
C ARG A 9 -10.40 4.16 3.81
N THR A 10 -9.93 4.59 4.97
CA THR A 10 -10.27 5.90 5.50
C THR A 10 -9.63 7.04 4.71
N TYR A 11 -8.35 6.89 4.37
CA TYR A 11 -7.60 7.96 3.72
C TYR A 11 -7.52 7.83 2.21
N LEU A 12 -7.56 6.60 1.69
CA LEU A 12 -7.37 6.31 0.28
C LEU A 12 -8.46 5.37 -0.25
N PRO A 13 -9.75 5.72 -0.10
CA PRO A 13 -10.83 4.78 -0.43
C PRO A 13 -10.94 4.43 -1.91
N SER A 14 -10.47 5.31 -2.79
CA SER A 14 -10.54 5.09 -4.23
C SER A 14 -9.23 4.58 -4.83
N ALA A 15 -8.23 4.34 -4.02
CA ALA A 15 -6.93 3.86 -4.48
C ALA A 15 -6.82 2.35 -4.36
N GLU A 16 -5.98 1.78 -5.20
CA GLU A 16 -5.60 0.37 -5.12
C GLU A 16 -4.30 0.27 -4.34
N VAL A 17 -4.21 -0.71 -3.43
CA VAL A 17 -3.03 -0.90 -2.59
C VAL A 17 -2.58 -2.35 -2.70
N TRP A 18 -1.31 -2.55 -2.99
CA TRP A 18 -0.69 -3.88 -3.06
C TRP A 18 0.41 -3.99 -2.02
N ALA A 19 0.51 -5.17 -1.40
CA ALA A 19 1.70 -5.55 -0.63
C ALA A 19 2.66 -6.27 -1.56
N TYR A 20 3.94 -5.98 -1.43
CA TYR A 20 4.96 -6.56 -2.29
C TYR A 20 6.21 -6.91 -1.49
N GLY A 21 7.20 -7.51 -2.17
CA GLY A 21 8.45 -7.88 -1.52
C GLY A 21 8.39 -9.28 -0.92
N SER A 22 9.38 -9.62 -0.10
CA SER A 22 9.55 -10.98 0.42
C SER A 22 8.39 -11.45 1.29
N ARG A 23 7.61 -10.52 1.83
CA ARG A 23 6.54 -10.87 2.76
C ARG A 23 5.30 -11.43 2.11
N VAL A 24 5.10 -11.20 0.82
CA VAL A 24 3.93 -11.73 0.13
C VAL A 24 3.98 -13.25 -0.02
N ASN A 25 5.11 -13.86 0.33
CA ASN A 25 5.26 -15.31 0.29
C ASN A 25 4.91 -16.02 1.60
N GLY A 26 4.25 -15.34 2.52
CA GLY A 26 3.62 -16.00 3.63
C GLY A 26 4.23 -15.83 5.01
N ASP A 27 5.34 -15.13 5.15
CA ASP A 27 5.99 -14.94 6.44
C ASP A 27 5.57 -13.63 7.12
N TYR A 28 4.29 -13.38 7.15
CA TYR A 28 3.76 -12.16 7.79
C TYR A 28 4.08 -12.09 9.27
N TYR A 29 4.35 -13.22 9.87
CA TYR A 29 4.45 -13.31 11.32
C TYR A 29 5.77 -12.82 11.85
N ASP A 30 6.76 -12.77 10.99
CA ASP A 30 8.06 -12.25 11.37
C ASP A 30 8.13 -10.74 11.24
N ALA A 31 7.12 -10.16 11.57
CA ALA A 31 6.76 -8.80 11.73
C ALA A 31 7.92 -7.82 11.82
N SER A 32 8.61 -7.53 10.75
CA SER A 32 9.49 -6.39 10.74
C SER A 32 8.90 -5.29 9.88
N ASP A 33 8.78 -5.52 8.58
CA ASP A 33 8.34 -4.49 7.65
C ASP A 33 7.24 -5.02 6.75
N LEU A 34 6.26 -4.18 6.49
CA LEU A 34 5.24 -4.43 5.46
C LEU A 34 5.39 -3.35 4.39
N ASP A 35 5.70 -3.77 3.18
CA ASP A 35 5.90 -2.87 2.06
C ASP A 35 4.62 -2.77 1.23
N LEU A 36 4.10 -1.57 1.12
CA LEU A 36 2.88 -1.30 0.37
C LEU A 36 3.15 -0.32 -0.76
N VAL A 37 2.44 -0.48 -1.86
CA VAL A 37 2.40 0.49 -2.94
C VAL A 37 0.96 0.91 -3.17
N VAL A 38 0.77 2.22 -3.35
CA VAL A 38 -0.55 2.81 -3.63
C VAL A 38 -0.57 3.27 -5.07
N ARG A 39 -1.63 2.91 -5.78
CA ARG A 39 -1.79 3.33 -7.17
C ARG A 39 -3.23 3.78 -7.41
N GLN A 40 -3.37 4.71 -8.36
CA GLN A 40 -4.68 5.15 -8.80
C GLN A 40 -5.00 4.44 -10.10
N PRO A 41 -5.92 3.46 -10.10
CA PRO A 41 -6.14 2.64 -11.30
C PRO A 41 -6.63 3.45 -12.51
N ASP A 42 -7.34 4.54 -12.27
CA ASP A 42 -7.86 5.39 -13.34
C ASP A 42 -6.78 6.29 -13.95
N ASN A 43 -5.72 6.56 -13.20
CA ASN A 43 -4.62 7.39 -13.66
C ASN A 43 -3.34 7.01 -12.91
N LEU A 44 -2.56 6.12 -13.47
CA LEU A 44 -1.37 5.58 -12.83
C LEU A 44 -0.25 6.59 -12.64
N LYS A 45 -0.36 7.75 -13.28
CA LYS A 45 0.62 8.83 -13.12
C LYS A 45 0.22 9.82 -12.04
N GLN A 46 -0.96 9.66 -11.47
CA GLN A 46 -1.46 10.56 -10.43
C GLN A 46 -0.81 10.22 -9.10
N ARG A 47 -0.20 11.22 -8.46
CA ARG A 47 0.37 11.06 -7.14
C ARG A 47 -0.72 11.14 -6.08
N GLN A 48 -0.47 10.44 -4.97
CA GLN A 48 -1.41 10.39 -3.86
C GLN A 48 -1.13 11.57 -2.92
N SER A 49 -2.06 12.51 -2.87
CA SER A 49 -1.88 13.72 -2.05
C SER A 49 -2.00 13.46 -0.56
N LYS A 50 -2.62 12.35 -0.16
CA LYS A 50 -2.84 12.03 1.25
C LYS A 50 -1.88 11.00 1.80
N LEU A 51 -0.79 10.73 1.09
CA LEU A 51 0.15 9.69 1.49
C LEU A 51 0.81 10.01 2.83
N ASP A 52 1.14 11.27 3.07
CA ASP A 52 1.73 11.70 4.35
C ASP A 52 0.77 11.48 5.51
N ASP A 53 -0.51 11.72 5.30
CA ASP A 53 -1.55 11.47 6.31
C ASP A 53 -1.63 9.99 6.65
N VAL A 54 -1.50 9.14 5.64
CA VAL A 54 -1.53 7.68 5.82
C VAL A 54 -0.31 7.23 6.62
N VAL A 55 0.87 7.73 6.29
CA VAL A 55 2.11 7.40 7.02
C VAL A 55 1.97 7.81 8.48
N GLU A 56 1.45 8.99 8.74
CA GLU A 56 1.24 9.47 10.11
C GLU A 56 0.22 8.60 10.85
N ALA A 57 -0.87 8.21 10.18
CA ALA A 57 -1.88 7.34 10.78
C ALA A 57 -1.29 5.97 11.16
N PHE A 58 -0.42 5.41 10.34
CA PHE A 58 0.27 4.18 10.67
C PHE A 58 1.20 4.35 11.86
N SER A 59 1.91 5.48 11.93
CA SER A 59 2.81 5.77 13.05
C SER A 59 2.05 5.91 14.37
N ASP A 60 0.85 6.48 14.33
CA ASP A 60 0.01 6.68 15.52
C ASP A 60 -0.77 5.44 15.91
N SER A 61 -0.81 4.43 15.06
CA SER A 61 -1.52 3.19 15.35
C SER A 61 -0.68 2.30 16.25
N ASN A 62 -1.34 1.32 16.88
CA ASN A 62 -0.65 0.35 17.74
C ASN A 62 -0.18 -0.88 16.97
N LEU A 63 0.14 -0.72 15.68
CA LEU A 63 0.63 -1.82 14.88
C LEU A 63 2.02 -2.26 15.38
N PRO A 64 2.22 -3.57 15.56
CA PRO A 64 3.52 -4.11 15.99
C PRO A 64 4.54 -4.19 14.87
N ILE A 65 4.22 -3.69 13.69
CA ILE A 65 5.08 -3.76 12.50
C ILE A 65 5.31 -2.37 11.94
N ILE A 66 6.38 -2.22 11.18
CA ILE A 66 6.66 -1.00 10.43
C ILE A 66 5.98 -1.11 9.07
N VAL A 67 5.16 -0.14 8.72
CA VAL A 67 4.53 -0.09 7.40
C VAL A 67 5.23 0.96 6.56
N GLN A 68 5.80 0.53 5.44
CA GLN A 68 6.40 1.42 4.45
C GLN A 68 5.47 1.49 3.26
N ILE A 69 5.18 2.70 2.82
CA ILE A 69 4.23 2.89 1.73
C ILE A 69 4.85 3.81 0.67
N VAL A 70 4.74 3.41 -0.58
CA VAL A 70 5.26 4.17 -1.70
C VAL A 70 4.15 4.49 -2.68
N ASP A 71 4.35 5.54 -3.46
CA ASP A 71 3.41 5.99 -4.47
C ASP A 71 3.85 5.43 -5.82
N TRP A 72 2.97 4.67 -6.46
CA TRP A 72 3.24 4.08 -7.78
C TRP A 72 3.72 5.13 -8.78
N ALA A 73 3.12 6.33 -8.74
CA ALA A 73 3.46 7.41 -9.66
C ALA A 73 4.83 8.02 -9.40
N ALA A 74 5.42 7.76 -8.25
CA ALA A 74 6.70 8.35 -7.84
C ALA A 74 7.90 7.42 -8.00
N ILE A 75 7.66 6.13 -8.27
CA ILE A 75 8.73 5.14 -8.37
C ILE A 75 9.02 4.82 -9.85
N SER A 76 10.19 4.22 -10.08
CA SER A 76 10.66 3.94 -11.44
C SER A 76 9.92 2.76 -12.09
N SER A 77 10.01 2.65 -13.41
CA SER A 77 9.44 1.52 -14.13
C SER A 77 10.13 0.20 -13.78
N ASP A 78 11.41 0.24 -13.44
CA ASP A 78 12.11 -0.96 -12.98
C ASP A 78 11.52 -1.45 -11.67
N PHE A 79 11.20 -0.55 -10.77
CA PHE A 79 10.56 -0.91 -9.52
C PHE A 79 9.14 -1.42 -9.74
N HIS A 80 8.40 -0.85 -10.69
CA HIS A 80 7.10 -1.36 -11.08
C HIS A 80 7.19 -2.84 -11.48
N ALA A 81 8.18 -3.19 -12.28
CA ALA A 81 8.37 -4.56 -12.72
C ALA A 81 8.65 -5.51 -11.55
N GLU A 82 9.44 -5.08 -10.57
CA GLU A 82 9.69 -5.88 -9.37
C GLU A 82 8.42 -6.11 -8.56
N ILE A 83 7.60 -5.09 -8.40
CA ILE A 83 6.34 -5.21 -7.66
C ILE A 83 5.39 -6.16 -8.39
N ILE A 84 5.23 -5.99 -9.70
CA ILE A 84 4.33 -6.82 -10.50
C ILE A 84 4.74 -8.29 -10.46
N ALA A 85 6.02 -8.56 -10.34
CA ALA A 85 6.52 -9.93 -10.28
C ALA A 85 6.04 -10.70 -9.06
N ASN A 86 5.73 -10.00 -7.96
CA ASN A 86 5.34 -10.68 -6.72
C ASN A 86 4.59 -9.71 -5.80
N TYR A 87 3.26 -9.72 -5.88
CA TYR A 87 2.43 -8.84 -5.08
C TYR A 87 1.13 -9.53 -4.65
N VAL A 88 0.51 -8.97 -3.62
CA VAL A 88 -0.82 -9.37 -3.13
C VAL A 88 -1.67 -8.12 -3.01
N VAL A 89 -2.90 -8.18 -3.49
CA VAL A 89 -3.83 -7.05 -3.38
C VAL A 89 -4.31 -6.95 -1.94
N VAL A 90 -4.06 -5.80 -1.31
CA VAL A 90 -4.53 -5.49 0.04
C VAL A 90 -5.86 -4.76 -0.03
N GLN A 91 -6.00 -3.84 -0.97
CA GLN A 91 -7.22 -3.06 -1.17
C GLN A 91 -7.45 -2.87 -2.65
N SER A 92 -8.64 -3.20 -3.11
CA SER A 92 -9.07 -2.88 -4.46
C SER A 92 -9.72 -1.51 -4.48
N ALA A 93 -9.59 -0.82 -5.61
CA ALA A 93 -10.28 0.45 -5.77
C ALA A 93 -11.79 0.23 -5.71
N ILE A 94 -12.48 1.13 -5.01
CA ILE A 94 -13.94 1.07 -4.95
C ILE A 94 -14.49 1.74 -6.20
N HIS A 95 -15.19 0.96 -7.00
CA HIS A 95 -15.89 1.49 -8.16
C HIS A 95 -17.34 1.71 -7.78
N THR A 96 -17.71 2.98 -7.73
CA THR A 96 -19.13 3.33 -7.57
C THR A 96 -19.78 3.28 -8.94
N VAL A 97 -20.68 2.41 -9.06
CA VAL A 97 -21.45 2.29 -10.29
C VAL A 97 -22.71 3.13 -10.18
#